data_d70d5de0c0c0f19ef930d58b6cae9a11
#
_entry.id   d70d5de0c0c0f19ef930d58b6cae9a11
#
_cell.length_a   1.000
_cell.length_b   1.000
_cell.length_c   1.000
_cell.angle_alpha   90.00
_cell.angle_beta   90.00
_cell.angle_gamma   90.00
#
_symmetry.space_group_name_H-M   'P 1'
#
loop_
_entity.id
_entity.type
_entity.pdbx_description
1 polymer ?
#
loop_
_entity_poly.entity_id
_entity_poly.type
_entity_poly.pdbx_seq_one_letter_code
_entity_poly.pdbx_strand_id
1 'polypeptide(L)'
;MTQPNKITGAEIVIKALIDQGVDTVFGYPGGAILPIYDELFQQKKIKHILVRHEQAATHAAEGYARSTGRIGVVFVTSGPSATNSVTGLTDPLMDSVPIVVISGQVPTFMIGNDAFQEADTVGITRPCTKHNWLVKDTNKLSETIHRLSLIHI
;
A
#
# COMPACT_ATOMS: atom_id res chain seq x y z
N MET A 1 32.88 8.99 -14.57
CA MET A 1 31.75 8.09 -14.80
C MET A 1 30.84 8.22 -13.59
N THR A 2 29.74 8.96 -13.72
CA THR A 2 28.72 9.08 -12.68
C THR A 2 28.06 7.73 -12.50
N GLN A 3 28.13 7.17 -11.30
CA GLN A 3 27.38 5.96 -10.98
C GLN A 3 25.89 6.22 -11.28
N PRO A 4 25.16 5.26 -11.89
CA PRO A 4 23.72 5.43 -12.05
C PRO A 4 23.11 5.65 -10.69
N ASN A 5 22.30 6.71 -10.55
CA ASN A 5 21.55 6.98 -9.33
C ASN A 5 20.72 5.75 -8.99
N LYS A 6 21.12 5.02 -7.96
CA LYS A 6 20.34 3.87 -7.46
C LYS A 6 19.09 4.43 -6.80
N ILE A 7 17.94 4.17 -7.40
CA ILE A 7 16.64 4.51 -6.84
C ILE A 7 16.25 3.45 -5.79
N THR A 8 15.70 3.87 -4.67
CA THR A 8 15.21 2.95 -3.62
C THR A 8 13.84 2.37 -3.95
N GLY A 9 13.48 1.23 -3.35
CA GLY A 9 12.13 0.68 -3.48
C GLY A 9 11.05 1.64 -2.95
N ALA A 10 11.33 2.36 -1.88
CA ALA A 10 10.43 3.36 -1.33
C ALA A 10 10.19 4.52 -2.31
N GLU A 11 11.26 5.03 -2.92
CA GLU A 11 11.18 6.07 -3.95
C GLU A 11 10.39 5.59 -5.19
N ILE A 12 10.57 4.31 -5.59
CA ILE A 12 9.78 3.71 -6.69
C ILE A 12 8.28 3.72 -6.35
N VAL A 13 7.90 3.33 -5.12
CA VAL A 13 6.49 3.35 -4.70
C VAL A 13 5.90 4.74 -4.83
N ILE A 14 6.55 5.74 -4.25
CA ILE A 14 6.05 7.12 -4.26
C ILE A 14 5.96 7.68 -5.69
N LYS A 15 6.99 7.47 -6.51
CA LYS A 15 6.97 7.90 -7.92
C LYS A 15 5.87 7.23 -8.72
N ALA A 16 5.71 5.92 -8.58
CA ALA A 16 4.68 5.18 -9.31
C ALA A 16 3.25 5.63 -8.91
N LEU A 17 3.01 5.94 -7.64
CA LEU A 17 1.73 6.48 -7.19
C LEU A 17 1.47 7.90 -7.76
N ILE A 18 2.50 8.74 -7.79
CA ILE A 18 2.40 10.06 -8.43
C ILE A 18 2.08 9.93 -9.91
N ASP A 19 2.74 9.01 -10.63
CA ASP A 19 2.52 8.76 -12.06
C ASP A 19 1.09 8.25 -12.33
N GLN A 20 0.48 7.54 -11.37
CA GLN A 20 -0.92 7.10 -11.42
C GLN A 20 -1.92 8.20 -10.98
N GLY A 21 -1.47 9.42 -10.71
CA GLY A 21 -2.33 10.53 -10.32
C GLY A 21 -2.85 10.47 -8.89
N VAL A 22 -2.24 9.68 -8.02
CA VAL A 22 -2.59 9.63 -6.60
C VAL A 22 -2.19 10.94 -5.94
N ASP A 23 -3.14 11.61 -5.30
CA ASP A 23 -2.95 12.88 -4.61
C ASP A 23 -3.14 12.78 -3.08
N THR A 24 -3.76 11.70 -2.62
CA THR A 24 -4.06 11.50 -1.19
C THR A 24 -3.83 10.04 -0.81
N VAL A 25 -3.17 9.83 0.33
CA VAL A 25 -3.01 8.52 0.96
C VAL A 25 -3.48 8.59 2.41
N PHE A 26 -4.12 7.51 2.87
CA PHE A 26 -4.55 7.33 4.25
C PHE A 26 -3.64 6.30 4.91
N GLY A 27 -3.31 6.44 6.18
CA GLY A 27 -2.49 5.41 6.77
C GLY A 27 -2.06 5.66 8.20
N TYR A 28 -1.41 4.62 8.74
CA TYR A 28 -0.80 4.65 10.06
C TYR A 28 0.63 4.09 9.96
N PRO A 29 1.65 4.87 10.35
CA PRO A 29 3.04 4.45 10.22
C PRO A 29 3.39 3.33 11.20
N GLY A 30 4.32 2.47 10.77
CA GLY A 30 4.90 1.41 11.60
C GLY A 30 6.20 0.91 10.99
N GLY A 31 6.98 0.13 11.72
CA GLY A 31 8.38 -0.17 11.41
C GLY A 31 8.67 -0.57 9.98
N ALA A 32 7.91 -1.53 9.43
CA ALA A 32 8.19 -2.07 8.10
C ALA A 32 7.84 -1.13 6.93
N ILE A 33 7.09 -0.05 7.16
CA ILE A 33 6.70 0.91 6.12
C ILE A 33 7.39 2.26 6.25
N LEU A 34 8.18 2.48 7.30
CA LEU A 34 8.87 3.76 7.54
C LEU A 34 9.66 4.28 6.33
N PRO A 35 10.40 3.46 5.56
CA PRO A 35 11.11 3.96 4.39
C PRO A 35 10.19 4.62 3.35
N ILE A 36 8.96 4.11 3.19
CA ILE A 36 7.97 4.73 2.28
C ILE A 36 7.46 6.05 2.87
N TYR A 37 7.27 6.12 4.19
CA TYR A 37 6.88 7.37 4.87
C TYR A 37 7.97 8.45 4.78
N ASP A 38 9.25 8.07 4.85
CA ASP A 38 10.36 9.00 4.68
C ASP A 38 10.34 9.64 3.27
N GLU A 39 10.13 8.84 2.24
CA GLU A 39 10.00 9.35 0.87
C GLU A 39 8.71 10.17 0.69
N LEU A 40 7.60 9.75 1.30
CA LEU A 40 6.35 10.49 1.28
C LEU A 40 6.51 11.88 1.91
N PHE A 41 7.28 11.99 2.98
CA PHE A 41 7.52 13.26 3.67
C PHE A 41 8.36 14.25 2.83
N GLN A 42 9.23 13.76 1.95
CA GLN A 42 10.11 14.59 1.15
C GLN A 42 9.44 15.21 -0.10
N GLN A 43 8.22 14.79 -0.43
CA GLN A 43 7.48 15.29 -1.58
C GLN A 43 6.20 16.05 -1.16
N LYS A 44 5.60 16.81 -2.10
CA LYS A 44 4.42 17.66 -1.84
C LYS A 44 3.21 17.34 -2.73
N LYS A 45 3.30 16.33 -3.58
CA LYS A 45 2.24 15.97 -4.54
C LYS A 45 1.17 15.08 -3.92
N ILE A 46 1.56 14.25 -2.96
CA ILE A 46 0.65 13.36 -2.25
C ILE A 46 0.44 13.88 -0.83
N LYS A 47 -0.79 14.12 -0.44
CA LYS A 47 -1.20 14.48 0.92
C LYS A 47 -1.37 13.20 1.74
N HIS A 48 -0.82 13.17 2.95
CA HIS A 48 -1.05 12.10 3.91
C HIS A 48 -2.14 12.48 4.92
N ILE A 49 -3.09 11.57 5.10
CA ILE A 49 -4.11 11.65 6.16
C ILE A 49 -3.79 10.60 7.21
N LEU A 50 -3.28 11.06 8.35
CA LEU A 50 -2.97 10.19 9.48
C LEU A 50 -4.26 9.73 10.16
N VAL A 51 -4.39 8.43 10.35
CA VAL A 51 -5.44 7.80 11.16
C VAL A 51 -4.88 7.27 12.47
N ARG A 52 -5.75 6.73 13.34
CA ARG A 52 -5.32 6.07 14.60
C ARG A 52 -5.58 4.57 14.62
N HIS A 53 -6.11 4.03 13.53
CA HIS A 53 -6.35 2.61 13.32
C HIS A 53 -6.44 2.32 11.82
N GLU A 54 -5.87 1.23 11.35
CA GLU A 54 -5.75 0.92 9.92
C GLU A 54 -7.12 0.63 9.28
N GLN A 55 -8.06 0.07 10.02
CA GLN A 55 -9.44 -0.09 9.55
C GLN A 55 -10.05 1.28 9.21
N ALA A 56 -9.79 2.31 10.01
CA ALA A 56 -10.25 3.66 9.69
C ALA A 56 -9.58 4.23 8.42
N ALA A 57 -8.32 3.86 8.13
CA ALA A 57 -7.67 4.25 6.90
C ALA A 57 -8.35 3.65 5.67
N THR A 58 -8.71 2.36 5.72
CA THR A 58 -9.39 1.69 4.61
C THR A 58 -10.80 2.23 4.39
N HIS A 59 -11.59 2.46 5.43
CA HIS A 59 -12.90 3.11 5.28
C HIS A 59 -12.81 4.56 4.81
N ALA A 60 -11.80 5.32 5.25
CA ALA A 60 -11.57 6.68 4.75
C ALA A 60 -11.18 6.68 3.26
N ALA A 61 -10.34 5.75 2.84
CA ALA A 61 -9.97 5.56 1.43
C ALA A 61 -11.18 5.16 0.57
N GLU A 62 -12.03 4.29 1.08
CA GLU A 62 -13.30 3.94 0.43
C GLU A 62 -14.21 5.15 0.28
N GLY A 63 -14.44 5.92 1.36
CA GLY A 63 -15.23 7.14 1.32
C GLY A 63 -14.66 8.16 0.33
N TYR A 64 -13.33 8.29 0.26
CA TYR A 64 -12.65 9.11 -0.73
C TYR A 64 -12.93 8.62 -2.16
N ALA A 65 -12.81 7.32 -2.41
CA ALA A 65 -13.06 6.76 -3.73
C ALA A 65 -14.52 6.97 -4.18
N ARG A 66 -15.47 6.73 -3.30
CA ARG A 66 -16.91 6.95 -3.56
C ARG A 66 -17.24 8.42 -3.86
N SER A 67 -16.62 9.35 -3.16
CA SER A 67 -16.93 10.78 -3.28
C SER A 67 -16.22 11.48 -4.43
N THR A 68 -15.06 10.97 -4.84
CA THR A 68 -14.20 11.61 -5.87
C THR A 68 -14.15 10.89 -7.19
N GLY A 69 -14.54 9.61 -7.24
CA GLY A 69 -14.33 8.73 -8.40
C GLY A 69 -12.86 8.35 -8.62
N ARG A 70 -11.97 8.62 -7.65
CA ARG A 70 -10.54 8.29 -7.71
C ARG A 70 -10.25 7.04 -6.89
N ILE A 71 -9.09 6.43 -7.10
CA ILE A 71 -8.64 5.28 -6.31
C ILE A 71 -8.25 5.76 -4.90
N GLY A 72 -8.80 5.11 -3.87
CA GLY A 72 -8.37 5.30 -2.49
C GLY A 72 -7.08 4.52 -2.21
N VAL A 73 -6.07 5.15 -1.65
CA VAL A 73 -4.77 4.50 -1.36
C VAL A 73 -4.48 4.51 0.13
N VAL A 74 -4.07 3.36 0.66
CA VAL A 74 -3.79 3.15 2.08
C VAL A 74 -2.38 2.63 2.30
N PHE A 75 -1.69 3.19 3.28
CA PHE A 75 -0.38 2.71 3.75
C PHE A 75 -0.51 2.11 5.14
N VAL A 76 -0.08 0.85 5.29
CA VAL A 76 -0.07 0.11 6.55
C VAL A 76 1.25 -0.61 6.74
N THR A 77 1.66 -0.86 7.99
CA THR A 77 2.85 -1.68 8.24
C THR A 77 2.53 -3.17 8.12
N SER A 78 3.47 -4.04 8.44
CA SER A 78 3.32 -5.49 8.35
C SER A 78 2.34 -6.07 9.39
N GLY A 79 2.03 -7.35 9.25
CA GLY A 79 1.33 -8.19 10.22
C GLY A 79 0.05 -7.58 10.78
N PRO A 80 0.01 -7.18 12.07
CA PRO A 80 -1.21 -6.72 12.72
C PRO A 80 -1.84 -5.51 12.03
N SER A 81 -1.05 -4.65 11.43
CA SER A 81 -1.53 -3.49 10.69
C SER A 81 -2.24 -3.90 9.39
N ALA A 82 -1.64 -4.83 8.65
CA ALA A 82 -2.25 -5.38 7.44
C ALA A 82 -3.55 -6.14 7.76
N THR A 83 -3.58 -6.92 8.85
CA THR A 83 -4.80 -7.65 9.27
C THR A 83 -5.89 -6.73 9.78
N ASN A 84 -5.57 -5.60 10.39
CA ASN A 84 -6.55 -4.57 10.77
C ASN A 84 -7.26 -3.94 9.56
N SER A 85 -6.70 -4.07 8.37
CA SER A 85 -7.30 -3.54 7.13
C SER A 85 -8.39 -4.44 6.52
N VAL A 86 -8.53 -5.69 6.98
CA VAL A 86 -9.38 -6.73 6.35
C VAL A 86 -10.84 -6.32 6.26
N THR A 87 -11.42 -5.77 7.32
CA THR A 87 -12.81 -5.31 7.32
C THR A 87 -13.03 -4.26 6.22
N GLY A 88 -12.16 -3.24 6.17
CA GLY A 88 -12.29 -2.18 5.19
C GLY A 88 -11.77 -2.55 3.78
N LEU A 89 -11.24 -3.77 3.56
CA LEU A 89 -11.00 -4.36 2.25
C LEU A 89 -12.21 -5.13 1.75
N THR A 90 -12.94 -5.75 2.67
CA THR A 90 -14.10 -6.58 2.33
C THR A 90 -15.27 -5.73 1.80
N ASP A 91 -15.54 -4.60 2.43
CA ASP A 91 -16.63 -3.69 2.09
C ASP A 91 -16.50 -3.15 0.65
N PRO A 92 -15.40 -2.48 0.27
CA PRO A 92 -15.22 -2.00 -1.09
C PRO A 92 -15.16 -3.11 -2.14
N LEU A 93 -14.74 -4.33 -1.79
CA LEU A 93 -14.81 -5.45 -2.73
C LEU A 93 -16.26 -5.79 -3.08
N MET A 94 -17.14 -5.83 -2.10
CA MET A 94 -18.57 -6.13 -2.32
C MET A 94 -19.26 -5.07 -3.19
N ASP A 95 -18.90 -3.81 -3.01
CA ASP A 95 -19.50 -2.67 -3.70
C ASP A 95 -18.72 -2.24 -4.95
N SER A 96 -17.66 -2.96 -5.34
CA SER A 96 -16.79 -2.63 -6.48
C SER A 96 -16.16 -1.24 -6.39
N VAL A 97 -15.80 -0.79 -5.19
CA VAL A 97 -15.12 0.49 -4.95
C VAL A 97 -13.61 0.30 -5.06
N PRO A 98 -12.90 1.12 -5.89
CA PRO A 98 -11.47 0.93 -6.11
C PRO A 98 -10.65 1.46 -4.94
N ILE A 99 -10.01 0.56 -4.19
CA ILE A 99 -8.99 0.90 -3.19
C ILE A 99 -7.74 0.05 -3.36
N VAL A 100 -6.60 0.60 -2.99
CA VAL A 100 -5.30 -0.06 -2.98
C VAL A 100 -4.70 0.05 -1.59
N VAL A 101 -4.32 -1.08 -1.00
CA VAL A 101 -3.59 -1.12 0.26
C VAL A 101 -2.14 -1.54 -0.02
N ILE A 102 -1.19 -0.71 0.38
CA ILE A 102 0.24 -1.01 0.33
C ILE A 102 0.70 -1.31 1.75
N SER A 103 1.04 -2.57 1.98
CA SER A 103 1.52 -3.05 3.27
C SER A 103 3.03 -3.17 3.28
N GLY A 104 3.67 -2.69 4.33
CA GLY A 104 5.03 -3.08 4.65
C GLY A 104 5.12 -4.60 4.87
N GLN A 105 6.31 -5.16 4.72
CA GLN A 105 6.59 -6.56 5.00
C GLN A 105 7.96 -6.66 5.68
N VAL A 106 8.18 -7.76 6.38
CA VAL A 106 9.50 -8.10 6.93
C VAL A 106 10.52 -8.30 5.78
N PRO A 107 11.83 -8.18 6.05
CA PRO A 107 12.85 -8.44 5.04
C PRO A 107 12.64 -9.77 4.32
N THR A 108 12.91 -9.82 3.03
CA THR A 108 12.59 -10.98 2.17
C THR A 108 13.16 -12.30 2.67
N PHE A 109 14.34 -12.29 3.31
CA PHE A 109 14.99 -13.48 3.87
C PHE A 109 14.33 -13.96 5.18
N MET A 110 13.46 -13.15 5.79
CA MET A 110 12.72 -13.48 7.01
C MET A 110 11.29 -13.96 6.73
N ILE A 111 10.79 -13.78 5.53
CA ILE A 111 9.42 -14.17 5.15
C ILE A 111 9.23 -15.68 5.32
N GLY A 112 8.22 -16.08 6.10
CA GLY A 112 7.91 -17.48 6.41
C GLY A 112 8.68 -18.05 7.61
N ASN A 113 9.34 -17.18 8.40
CA ASN A 113 10.11 -17.59 9.57
C ASN A 113 9.53 -17.03 10.88
N ASP A 114 8.24 -16.67 10.92
CA ASP A 114 7.57 -16.10 12.09
C ASP A 114 8.30 -14.87 12.66
N ALA A 115 8.77 -14.00 11.77
CA ALA A 115 9.47 -12.78 12.13
C ALA A 115 8.55 -11.80 12.88
N PHE A 116 9.16 -10.84 13.60
CA PHE A 116 8.38 -9.85 14.36
C PHE A 116 7.36 -9.13 13.49
N GLN A 117 6.11 -9.20 13.89
CA GLN A 117 4.96 -8.63 13.15
C GLN A 117 4.83 -9.16 11.71
N GLU A 118 5.24 -10.40 11.46
CA GLU A 118 4.91 -11.08 10.21
C GLU A 118 3.51 -11.69 10.28
N ALA A 119 2.81 -11.68 9.15
CA ALA A 119 1.60 -12.46 8.92
C ALA A 119 1.52 -12.84 7.44
N ASP A 120 0.83 -13.94 7.12
CA ASP A 120 0.49 -14.28 5.74
C ASP A 120 -0.60 -13.33 5.21
N THR A 121 -0.20 -12.09 4.95
CA THR A 121 -1.11 -11.04 4.48
C THR A 121 -1.79 -11.44 3.17
N VAL A 122 -1.08 -12.08 2.25
CA VAL A 122 -1.65 -12.54 0.98
C VAL A 122 -2.71 -13.62 1.21
N GLY A 123 -2.44 -14.61 2.05
CA GLY A 123 -3.41 -15.65 2.38
C GLY A 123 -4.65 -15.10 3.08
N ILE A 124 -4.45 -14.21 4.06
CA ILE A 124 -5.54 -13.61 4.84
C ILE A 124 -6.41 -12.69 3.96
N THR A 125 -5.82 -11.90 3.08
CA THR A 125 -6.56 -10.92 2.26
C THR A 125 -7.08 -11.49 0.94
N ARG A 126 -6.68 -12.68 0.55
CA ARG A 126 -7.11 -13.31 -0.71
C ARG A 126 -8.63 -13.32 -0.91
N PRO A 127 -9.46 -13.71 0.07
CA PRO A 127 -10.92 -13.75 -0.10
C PRO A 127 -11.59 -12.36 -0.08
N CYS A 128 -10.90 -11.32 0.36
CA CYS A 128 -11.44 -9.97 0.49
C CYS A 128 -10.77 -8.93 -0.42
N THR A 129 -10.04 -9.39 -1.45
CA THR A 129 -9.41 -8.54 -2.45
C THR A 129 -9.61 -9.09 -3.86
N LYS A 130 -9.76 -8.21 -4.85
CA LYS A 130 -9.80 -8.59 -6.26
C LYS A 130 -8.48 -9.22 -6.71
N HIS A 131 -7.36 -8.70 -6.20
CA HIS A 131 -6.01 -9.24 -6.40
C HIS A 131 -5.05 -8.76 -5.31
N ASN A 132 -4.01 -9.55 -5.04
CA ASN A 132 -2.92 -9.18 -4.16
C ASN A 132 -1.57 -9.72 -4.66
N TRP A 133 -0.48 -9.05 -4.29
CA TRP A 133 0.89 -9.43 -4.63
C TRP A 133 1.80 -9.36 -3.41
N LEU A 134 2.67 -10.35 -3.29
CA LEU A 134 3.86 -10.29 -2.45
C LEU A 134 5.08 -9.96 -3.34
N VAL A 135 5.48 -8.69 -3.37
CA VAL A 135 6.60 -8.24 -4.21
C VAL A 135 7.91 -8.47 -3.48
N LYS A 136 8.72 -9.43 -3.96
CA LYS A 136 10.03 -9.77 -3.40
C LYS A 136 11.20 -9.21 -4.22
N ASP A 137 10.94 -8.74 -5.44
CA ASP A 137 11.94 -8.19 -6.35
C ASP A 137 11.63 -6.70 -6.62
N THR A 138 12.51 -5.84 -6.16
CA THR A 138 12.38 -4.38 -6.32
C THR A 138 12.29 -3.96 -7.79
N ASN A 139 12.90 -4.70 -8.71
CA ASN A 139 12.83 -4.41 -10.15
C ASN A 139 11.41 -4.58 -10.72
N LYS A 140 10.54 -5.35 -10.07
CA LYS A 140 9.14 -5.56 -10.46
C LYS A 140 8.16 -4.63 -9.76
N LEU A 141 8.63 -3.83 -8.82
CA LEU A 141 7.77 -3.04 -7.95
C LEU A 141 6.98 -1.99 -8.74
N SER A 142 7.64 -1.23 -9.60
CA SER A 142 6.98 -0.22 -10.45
C SER A 142 5.93 -0.85 -11.36
N GLU A 143 6.28 -1.92 -12.07
CA GLU A 143 5.33 -2.65 -12.94
C GLU A 143 4.12 -3.16 -12.13
N THR A 144 4.35 -3.71 -10.94
CA THR A 144 3.28 -4.22 -10.08
C THR A 144 2.32 -3.10 -9.69
N ILE A 145 2.83 -1.93 -9.30
CA ILE A 145 1.98 -0.78 -8.93
C ILE A 145 1.18 -0.28 -10.13
N HIS A 146 1.79 -0.19 -11.31
CA HIS A 146 1.07 0.22 -12.53
C HIS A 146 -0.01 -0.80 -12.94
N ARG A 147 0.20 -2.08 -12.71
CA ARG A 147 -0.83 -3.12 -12.92
C ARG A 147 -2.04 -2.97 -12.02
N LEU A 148 -1.89 -2.39 -10.81
CA LEU A 148 -3.01 -2.14 -9.92
C LEU A 148 -4.04 -1.20 -10.55
N SER A 149 -3.64 -0.21 -11.33
CA SER A 149 -4.56 0.69 -12.02
C SER A 149 -5.37 -0.02 -13.12
N LEU A 150 -4.79 -0.99 -13.80
CA LEU A 150 -5.48 -1.78 -14.84
C LEU A 150 -6.55 -2.74 -14.27
N ILE A 151 -6.43 -3.13 -13.01
CA ILE A 151 -7.38 -4.04 -12.36
C ILE A 151 -8.69 -3.32 -11.98
N HIS A 152 -8.66 -2.01 -11.86
CA HIS A 152 -9.81 -1.19 -11.51
C HIS A 152 -10.64 -0.71 -12.72
N ILE A 153 -10.21 -1.04 -13.93
CA ILE A 153 -10.93 -0.72 -15.17
C ILE A 153 -12.02 -1.74 -15.44
#